data_d4afc5507ae3306247a204e84a91ce22
#
_entry.id   d4afc5507ae3306247a204e84a91ce22
#
_cell.length_a   1.000
_cell.length_b   1.000
_cell.length_c   1.000
_cell.angle_alpha   90.00
_cell.angle_beta   90.00
_cell.angle_gamma   90.00
#
_symmetry.space_group_name_H-M   'P 1'
#
loop_
_entity.id
_entity.type
_entity.pdbx_description
1 polymer ?
#
loop_
_entity_poly.entity_id
_entity_poly.type
_entity_poly.pdbx_seq_one_letter_code
_entity_poly.pdbx_strand_id
1 'polypeptide(L)'
;MLKRLKSVSTLLFLMGVSTGTAYAVAESGITDVKITQQNGSCTGIVKDTTGETVIGASVVVKGTTNGTITGIDGDFSLNNVKQGDIIQISFVGYKTVEVKWNGQPLNVTLKDDTEMLGEVVVTGYGGQQLRTKVTNSISKVKQESLNVGMHSNPAQALSGAVAGLKVIQSSGSPGATPTIILRGGTNLDGTGSPLVVVDGQLRDSMSDINPEDIESMDVLKDAGATALYGARASNGVILITTKRGKAGFREINFKAKLGLSYARTPYEFLEAGEYIKAMRKAHWDAGHLFQDKDGNTKTYWGNWESYLNGKQPFGTGNNLDQDIYSTQFLNEDNKYLLGRGWQTVTDPITGKEILYKNTDVDKYNLNDPAFSQDYNINMSGGNDRGTYYAGLGYNRQEGVPVNTFYERYSFITNASYKIADWLTSTSSLNYNRANWKNMPGSNGSELNYFGRVRSLPPTVLFEDEEGNMKLGPGTADGNQMYQPDQWWNDNQSDKFTMSQSFKIDILKNLSLTANMNWYYSETYQESFTKDYENTPGNFVRKIGYSLL
;
A
#
# COMPACT_ATOMS: atom_id res chain seq x y z
N MET A 1 1.41 -15.79 -29.44
CA MET A 1 1.49 -15.64 -27.97
C MET A 1 0.18 -15.98 -27.24
N LEU A 2 -0.99 -15.66 -27.76
CA LEU A 2 -2.29 -16.00 -27.12
C LEU A 2 -2.56 -17.52 -26.87
N LYS A 3 -1.91 -18.42 -27.60
CA LYS A 3 -2.12 -19.87 -27.45
C LYS A 3 -1.44 -20.49 -26.20
N ARG A 4 -0.39 -19.87 -25.66
CA ARG A 4 0.30 -20.37 -24.45
C ARG A 4 -0.37 -19.93 -23.15
N LEU A 5 -1.06 -18.77 -23.14
CA LEU A 5 -1.81 -18.30 -21.98
C LEU A 5 -3.04 -19.17 -21.67
N LYS A 6 -3.68 -19.74 -22.71
CA LYS A 6 -4.84 -20.64 -22.52
C LYS A 6 -4.50 -21.96 -21.82
N SER A 7 -3.26 -22.44 -21.94
CA SER A 7 -2.85 -23.71 -21.31
C SER A 7 -2.59 -23.58 -19.81
N VAL A 8 -2.12 -22.42 -19.34
CA VAL A 8 -1.87 -22.17 -17.90
C VAL A 8 -3.18 -21.93 -17.15
N SER A 9 -4.13 -21.21 -17.76
CA SER A 9 -5.46 -20.99 -17.14
C SER A 9 -6.29 -22.29 -17.07
N THR A 10 -6.11 -23.19 -18.02
CA THR A 10 -6.80 -24.50 -18.05
C THR A 10 -6.21 -25.45 -17.00
N LEU A 11 -4.91 -25.38 -16.72
CA LEU A 11 -4.26 -26.18 -15.69
C LEU A 11 -4.65 -25.72 -14.27
N LEU A 12 -4.83 -24.42 -14.06
CA LEU A 12 -5.32 -23.85 -12.81
C LEU A 12 -6.79 -24.22 -12.52
N PHE A 13 -7.62 -24.32 -13.58
CA PHE A 13 -9.04 -24.68 -13.43
C PHE A 13 -9.23 -26.17 -13.13
N LEU A 14 -8.35 -27.04 -13.59
CA LEU A 14 -8.41 -28.49 -13.36
C LEU A 14 -7.91 -28.92 -11.96
N MET A 15 -7.10 -28.10 -11.28
CA MET A 15 -6.67 -28.38 -9.89
C MET A 15 -7.65 -27.87 -8.83
N GLY A 16 -8.63 -27.03 -9.17
CA GLY A 16 -9.58 -26.41 -8.24
C GLY A 16 -10.87 -27.21 -7.96
N VAL A 17 -11.12 -28.32 -8.63
CA VAL A 17 -12.45 -29.00 -8.61
C VAL A 17 -12.48 -30.31 -7.80
N SER A 18 -11.50 -30.59 -6.95
CA SER A 18 -11.53 -31.79 -6.10
C SER A 18 -11.79 -31.52 -4.61
N THR A 19 -12.61 -30.51 -4.27
CA THR A 19 -13.14 -30.40 -2.90
C THR A 19 -14.60 -30.86 -2.91
N GLY A 20 -14.81 -32.02 -2.33
CA GLY A 20 -16.10 -32.69 -2.25
C GLY A 20 -17.18 -31.83 -1.59
N THR A 21 -18.31 -31.78 -2.24
CA THR A 21 -19.56 -31.26 -1.69
C THR A 21 -20.04 -32.18 -0.55
N ALA A 22 -19.97 -31.72 0.69
CA ALA A 22 -20.64 -32.34 1.81
C ALA A 22 -22.09 -31.82 1.85
N TYR A 23 -23.04 -32.67 1.50
CA TYR A 23 -24.45 -32.42 1.73
C TYR A 23 -24.78 -32.59 3.21
N ALA A 24 -25.27 -31.54 3.84
CA ALA A 24 -25.93 -31.64 5.15
C ALA A 24 -27.39 -32.02 4.94
N VAL A 25 -27.73 -33.21 5.32
CA VAL A 25 -29.14 -33.65 5.46
C VAL A 25 -29.62 -33.15 6.81
N ALA A 26 -30.64 -32.31 6.78
CA ALA A 26 -31.39 -31.93 7.98
C ALA A 26 -32.46 -32.95 8.22
N GLU A 27 -32.35 -33.69 9.31
CA GLU A 27 -33.42 -34.58 9.78
C GLU A 27 -34.20 -33.87 10.90
N SER A 28 -35.45 -33.58 10.63
CA SER A 28 -36.40 -33.02 11.58
C SER A 28 -37.08 -34.19 12.36
N GLY A 29 -36.77 -34.25 13.62
CA GLY A 29 -37.47 -35.12 14.55
C GLY A 29 -37.97 -34.34 15.76
N ILE A 30 -39.27 -34.10 15.80
CA ILE A 30 -39.98 -33.51 16.94
C ILE A 30 -40.30 -34.62 17.93
N THR A 31 -39.84 -34.50 19.19
CA THR A 31 -40.52 -35.10 20.34
C THR A 31 -40.39 -34.18 21.55
N ASP A 32 -41.52 -33.59 21.90
CA ASP A 32 -41.73 -32.88 23.15
C ASP A 32 -41.57 -33.82 24.35
N VAL A 33 -40.58 -33.50 25.20
CA VAL A 33 -40.60 -33.93 26.61
C VAL A 33 -40.38 -32.71 27.48
N LYS A 34 -41.43 -32.14 28.02
CA LYS A 34 -41.40 -31.17 29.09
C LYS A 34 -40.83 -31.81 30.37
N ILE A 35 -39.55 -31.58 30.63
CA ILE A 35 -39.02 -31.75 31.99
C ILE A 35 -38.82 -30.34 32.53
N THR A 36 -39.59 -29.97 33.54
CA THR A 36 -39.45 -28.73 34.30
C THR A 36 -38.21 -28.83 35.16
N GLN A 37 -37.06 -28.44 34.62
CA GLN A 37 -35.86 -28.24 35.42
C GLN A 37 -35.88 -26.84 36.04
N GLN A 38 -35.73 -26.74 37.36
CA GLN A 38 -35.53 -25.49 38.08
C GLN A 38 -34.21 -24.88 37.60
N ASN A 39 -34.30 -23.70 36.96
CA ASN A 39 -33.15 -22.89 36.64
C ASN A 39 -32.60 -22.29 37.95
N GLY A 40 -31.37 -22.63 38.29
CA GLY A 40 -30.68 -22.09 39.46
C GLY A 40 -29.79 -20.88 39.12
N SER A 41 -29.33 -20.21 40.17
CA SER A 41 -28.27 -19.22 40.06
C SER A 41 -26.94 -19.87 40.42
N CYS A 42 -25.98 -19.86 39.51
CA CYS A 42 -24.62 -20.31 39.73
C CYS A 42 -23.81 -19.13 40.28
N THR A 43 -23.32 -19.24 41.49
CA THR A 43 -22.46 -18.25 42.14
C THR A 43 -21.06 -18.83 42.33
N GLY A 44 -20.07 -17.98 42.48
CA GLY A 44 -18.71 -18.45 42.77
C GLY A 44 -17.71 -17.32 42.91
N ILE A 45 -16.46 -17.71 43.18
CA ILE A 45 -15.30 -16.81 43.27
C ILE A 45 -14.20 -17.34 42.37
N VAL A 46 -13.58 -16.44 41.63
CA VAL A 46 -12.44 -16.72 40.76
C VAL A 46 -11.17 -16.11 41.35
N LYS A 47 -10.15 -16.93 41.55
CA LYS A 47 -8.84 -16.54 42.08
C LYS A 47 -7.74 -17.01 41.11
N ASP A 48 -6.56 -16.42 41.25
CA ASP A 48 -5.36 -16.91 40.61
C ASP A 48 -4.60 -17.92 41.49
N THR A 49 -3.44 -18.39 40.97
CA THR A 49 -2.59 -19.33 41.70
C THR A 49 -1.89 -18.75 42.92
N THR A 50 -1.84 -17.41 43.05
CA THR A 50 -1.30 -16.70 44.21
C THR A 50 -2.36 -16.45 45.30
N GLY A 51 -3.65 -16.69 44.97
CA GLY A 51 -4.78 -16.49 45.85
C GLY A 51 -5.42 -15.10 45.71
N GLU A 52 -4.92 -14.26 44.79
CA GLU A 52 -5.53 -12.98 44.45
C GLU A 52 -6.82 -13.16 43.65
N THR A 53 -7.78 -12.27 43.84
CA THR A 53 -9.07 -12.30 43.15
C THR A 53 -8.92 -11.78 41.73
N VAL A 54 -9.48 -12.50 40.73
CA VAL A 54 -9.42 -12.12 39.31
C VAL A 54 -10.66 -11.29 38.97
N ILE A 55 -10.45 -9.98 38.79
CA ILE A 55 -11.50 -8.99 38.47
C ILE A 55 -11.75 -8.96 36.97
N GLY A 56 -13.01 -8.97 36.53
CA GLY A 56 -13.38 -8.85 35.13
C GLY A 56 -13.22 -10.12 34.30
N ALA A 57 -13.04 -11.30 34.95
CA ALA A 57 -13.01 -12.57 34.25
C ALA A 57 -14.40 -12.86 33.63
N SER A 58 -14.43 -13.33 32.39
CA SER A 58 -15.65 -13.72 31.69
C SER A 58 -16.11 -15.10 32.17
N VAL A 59 -17.36 -15.21 32.61
CA VAL A 59 -18.01 -16.45 33.08
C VAL A 59 -19.22 -16.71 32.20
N VAL A 60 -19.20 -17.78 31.39
CA VAL A 60 -20.24 -18.05 30.37
C VAL A 60 -20.69 -19.50 30.45
N VAL A 61 -21.97 -19.77 30.24
CA VAL A 61 -22.44 -21.14 29.99
C VAL A 61 -22.02 -21.54 28.58
N LYS A 62 -21.16 -22.58 28.47
CA LYS A 62 -20.57 -23.04 27.22
C LYS A 62 -21.64 -23.32 26.14
N GLY A 63 -21.46 -22.72 24.96
CA GLY A 63 -22.39 -22.87 23.84
C GLY A 63 -23.62 -21.99 23.90
N THR A 64 -23.71 -21.03 24.84
CA THR A 64 -24.83 -20.08 24.94
C THR A 64 -24.32 -18.64 25.02
N THR A 65 -25.23 -17.67 24.96
CA THR A 65 -24.94 -16.24 25.18
C THR A 65 -25.15 -15.84 26.65
N ASN A 66 -25.47 -16.81 27.54
CA ASN A 66 -25.68 -16.52 28.96
C ASN A 66 -24.34 -16.40 29.67
N GLY A 67 -23.98 -15.19 30.10
CA GLY A 67 -22.69 -14.92 30.72
C GLY A 67 -22.72 -13.69 31.65
N THR A 68 -21.69 -13.59 32.48
CA THR A 68 -21.42 -12.48 33.40
C THR A 68 -19.92 -12.24 33.49
N ILE A 69 -19.49 -11.22 34.23
CA ILE A 69 -18.09 -10.93 34.56
C ILE A 69 -17.90 -10.96 36.07
N THR A 70 -16.70 -11.27 36.55
CA THR A 70 -16.37 -11.25 37.98
C THR A 70 -16.24 -9.85 38.49
N GLY A 71 -16.75 -9.60 39.73
CA GLY A 71 -16.67 -8.35 40.48
C GLY A 71 -15.28 -8.07 41.06
N ILE A 72 -15.19 -7.01 41.90
CA ILE A 72 -13.93 -6.56 42.52
C ILE A 72 -13.35 -7.62 43.48
N ASP A 73 -14.21 -8.39 44.13
CA ASP A 73 -13.81 -9.49 45.03
C ASP A 73 -13.67 -10.84 44.27
N GLY A 74 -13.67 -10.80 42.94
CA GLY A 74 -13.59 -11.98 42.10
C GLY A 74 -14.87 -12.82 42.08
N ASP A 75 -15.94 -12.33 42.68
CA ASP A 75 -17.24 -12.99 42.80
C ASP A 75 -18.03 -12.89 41.49
N PHE A 76 -18.89 -13.84 41.25
CA PHE A 76 -19.84 -13.80 40.13
C PHE A 76 -21.16 -14.45 40.48
N SER A 77 -22.22 -14.02 39.79
CA SER A 77 -23.55 -14.61 39.84
C SER A 77 -24.10 -14.72 38.42
N LEU A 78 -24.39 -15.94 37.99
CA LEU A 78 -24.92 -16.28 36.67
C LEU A 78 -26.29 -16.95 36.82
N ASN A 79 -27.34 -16.28 36.38
CA ASN A 79 -28.70 -16.76 36.48
C ASN A 79 -29.05 -17.68 35.31
N ASN A 80 -30.13 -18.44 35.45
CA ASN A 80 -30.67 -19.37 34.43
C ASN A 80 -29.65 -20.45 34.02
N VAL A 81 -28.93 -21.01 34.96
CA VAL A 81 -28.02 -22.15 34.77
C VAL A 81 -28.70 -23.43 35.22
N LYS A 82 -28.54 -24.51 34.49
CA LYS A 82 -29.04 -25.84 34.80
C LYS A 82 -27.95 -26.68 35.44
N GLN A 83 -28.32 -27.50 36.38
CA GLN A 83 -27.38 -28.46 36.96
C GLN A 83 -26.89 -29.42 35.85
N GLY A 84 -25.58 -29.48 35.68
CA GLY A 84 -24.92 -30.23 34.61
C GLY A 84 -24.36 -29.36 33.49
N ASP A 85 -24.71 -28.07 33.43
CA ASP A 85 -24.14 -27.15 32.46
C ASP A 85 -22.63 -26.95 32.70
N ILE A 86 -21.90 -26.74 31.61
CA ILE A 86 -20.46 -26.45 31.68
C ILE A 86 -20.28 -24.93 31.74
N ILE A 87 -19.70 -24.47 32.82
CA ILE A 87 -19.33 -23.05 33.01
C ILE A 87 -17.90 -22.86 32.53
N GLN A 88 -17.75 -22.01 31.54
CA GLN A 88 -16.43 -21.64 30.99
C GLN A 88 -16.02 -20.29 31.58
N ILE A 89 -14.82 -20.27 32.19
CA ILE A 89 -14.26 -19.08 32.82
C ILE A 89 -12.96 -18.75 32.13
N SER A 90 -12.85 -17.52 31.64
CA SER A 90 -11.68 -17.06 30.88
C SER A 90 -11.29 -15.63 31.28
N PHE A 91 -9.98 -15.37 31.32
CA PHE A 91 -9.43 -14.04 31.53
C PHE A 91 -8.11 -13.90 30.76
N VAL A 92 -7.78 -12.68 30.36
CA VAL A 92 -6.54 -12.39 29.60
C VAL A 92 -5.33 -12.75 30.46
N GLY A 93 -4.44 -13.61 29.93
CA GLY A 93 -3.24 -14.08 30.66
C GLY A 93 -3.44 -15.35 31.48
N TYR A 94 -4.63 -15.95 31.47
CA TYR A 94 -4.94 -17.18 32.20
C TYR A 94 -5.50 -18.28 31.30
N LYS A 95 -5.22 -19.54 31.62
CA LYS A 95 -5.83 -20.68 30.94
C LYS A 95 -7.32 -20.74 31.21
N THR A 96 -8.11 -20.86 30.14
CA THR A 96 -9.55 -21.05 30.24
C THR A 96 -9.87 -22.33 31.02
N VAL A 97 -10.72 -22.22 32.02
CA VAL A 97 -11.15 -23.34 32.86
C VAL A 97 -12.63 -23.66 32.56
N GLU A 98 -12.92 -24.92 32.36
CA GLU A 98 -14.29 -25.43 32.19
C GLU A 98 -14.68 -26.28 33.39
N VAL A 99 -15.78 -25.93 34.05
CA VAL A 99 -16.28 -26.62 35.24
C VAL A 99 -17.73 -27.03 35.01
N LYS A 100 -18.04 -28.29 35.23
CA LYS A 100 -19.43 -28.77 35.21
C LYS A 100 -20.12 -28.38 36.51
N TRP A 101 -21.17 -27.56 36.42
CA TRP A 101 -21.88 -27.08 37.60
C TRP A 101 -22.74 -28.17 38.23
N ASN A 102 -22.57 -28.37 39.52
CA ASN A 102 -23.25 -29.38 40.32
C ASN A 102 -24.35 -28.83 41.25
N GLY A 103 -24.69 -27.53 41.12
CA GLY A 103 -25.67 -26.85 41.98
C GLY A 103 -25.08 -26.17 43.20
N GLN A 104 -23.76 -26.25 43.40
CA GLN A 104 -23.05 -25.60 44.52
C GLN A 104 -22.24 -24.39 44.02
N PRO A 105 -21.92 -23.42 44.92
CA PRO A 105 -21.04 -22.32 44.58
C PRO A 105 -19.67 -22.83 44.05
N LEU A 106 -19.15 -22.17 43.01
CA LEU A 106 -17.90 -22.55 42.38
C LEU A 106 -16.73 -21.73 42.95
N ASN A 107 -15.67 -22.43 43.37
CA ASN A 107 -14.37 -21.80 43.69
C ASN A 107 -13.41 -22.24 42.58
N VAL A 108 -13.05 -21.31 41.70
CA VAL A 108 -12.22 -21.60 40.54
C VAL A 108 -10.88 -20.88 40.64
N THR A 109 -9.80 -21.66 40.52
CA THR A 109 -8.44 -21.10 40.46
C THR A 109 -7.99 -21.11 39.00
N LEU A 110 -7.78 -19.93 38.44
CA LEU A 110 -7.18 -19.77 37.13
C LEU A 110 -5.67 -19.94 37.25
N LYS A 111 -5.13 -20.78 36.40
CA LYS A 111 -3.68 -20.91 36.26
C LYS A 111 -3.20 -19.93 35.21
N ASP A 112 -2.10 -19.24 35.49
CA ASP A 112 -1.45 -18.41 34.50
C ASP A 112 -1.30 -19.20 33.20
N ASP A 113 -1.66 -18.60 32.10
CA ASP A 113 -1.31 -19.15 30.80
C ASP A 113 0.18 -18.92 30.54
N THR A 114 1.00 -19.60 31.36
CA THR A 114 2.47 -19.65 31.23
C THR A 114 2.92 -20.56 30.08
N GLU A 115 2.02 -21.14 29.29
CA GLU A 115 2.32 -21.21 27.90
C GLU A 115 2.33 -19.76 27.37
N MET A 116 3.37 -18.99 27.69
CA MET A 116 4.03 -18.25 26.65
C MET A 116 4.16 -19.26 25.53
N LEU A 117 3.34 -19.16 24.50
CA LEU A 117 3.66 -19.64 23.18
C LEU A 117 5.04 -19.05 22.96
N GLY A 118 6.09 -19.85 23.25
CA GLY A 118 7.43 -19.34 23.24
C GLY A 118 7.59 -18.68 21.90
N GLU A 119 7.74 -17.36 21.89
CA GLU A 119 7.78 -16.57 20.66
C GLU A 119 8.78 -17.28 19.76
N VAL A 120 8.25 -17.99 18.77
CA VAL A 120 9.04 -18.84 17.90
C VAL A 120 9.58 -17.92 16.82
N VAL A 121 10.87 -17.82 16.76
CA VAL A 121 11.57 -17.08 15.71
C VAL A 121 11.93 -18.06 14.62
N VAL A 122 11.59 -17.75 13.39
CA VAL A 122 12.04 -18.51 12.22
C VAL A 122 13.54 -18.24 12.04
N THR A 123 14.35 -19.24 12.31
CA THR A 123 15.80 -19.18 12.07
C THR A 123 16.07 -19.93 10.76
N GLY A 124 16.41 -19.22 9.71
CA GLY A 124 16.84 -19.70 8.40
C GLY A 124 16.23 -21.01 7.88
N TYR A 125 15.93 -21.12 6.60
CA TYR A 125 15.43 -22.31 5.90
C TYR A 125 14.27 -23.08 6.59
N GLY A 126 13.40 -22.36 7.34
CA GLY A 126 12.22 -22.95 7.98
C GLY A 126 12.48 -23.61 9.35
N GLY A 127 13.66 -23.47 9.92
CA GLY A 127 13.93 -23.85 11.31
C GLY A 127 13.21 -22.91 12.27
N GLN A 128 12.40 -23.44 13.19
CA GLN A 128 11.76 -22.68 14.25
C GLN A 128 12.52 -22.89 15.57
N GLN A 129 12.95 -21.81 16.21
CA GLN A 129 13.56 -21.86 17.55
C GLN A 129 12.81 -20.94 18.50
N LEU A 130 12.72 -21.38 19.77
CA LEU A 130 12.18 -20.51 20.80
C LEU A 130 13.06 -19.26 20.96
N ARG A 131 12.48 -18.07 21.00
CA ARG A 131 13.19 -16.79 21.15
C ARG A 131 14.14 -16.77 22.35
N THR A 132 13.77 -17.47 23.42
CA THR A 132 14.60 -17.62 24.61
C THR A 132 15.92 -18.39 24.37
N LYS A 133 16.00 -19.16 23.28
CA LYS A 133 17.20 -19.90 22.86
C LYS A 133 18.01 -19.16 21.79
N VAL A 134 17.51 -18.04 21.29
CA VAL A 134 18.17 -17.24 20.26
C VAL A 134 18.94 -16.11 20.93
N THR A 135 20.27 -16.18 20.88
CA THR A 135 21.18 -15.17 21.46
C THR A 135 21.36 -13.95 20.55
N ASN A 136 20.83 -13.99 19.34
CA ASN A 136 21.02 -12.97 18.31
C ASN A 136 19.98 -11.83 18.42
N SER A 137 20.39 -10.62 18.02
CA SER A 137 19.49 -9.45 17.98
C SER A 137 18.51 -9.56 16.82
N ILE A 138 17.29 -10.00 17.12
CA ILE A 138 16.17 -10.09 16.18
C ILE A 138 15.12 -9.06 16.59
N SER A 139 14.72 -8.21 15.65
CA SER A 139 13.64 -7.25 15.86
C SER A 139 12.41 -7.72 15.11
N LYS A 140 11.31 -7.95 15.83
CA LYS A 140 10.03 -8.38 15.26
C LYS A 140 9.13 -7.17 15.05
N VAL A 141 8.58 -7.07 13.87
CA VAL A 141 7.52 -6.09 13.53
C VAL A 141 6.19 -6.81 13.66
N LYS A 142 5.34 -6.27 14.54
CA LYS A 142 4.03 -6.84 14.79
C LYS A 142 3.06 -6.53 13.65
N GLN A 143 2.07 -7.39 13.45
CA GLN A 143 1.04 -7.25 12.43
C GLN A 143 0.25 -5.93 12.56
N GLU A 144 0.03 -5.45 13.79
CA GLU A 144 -0.67 -4.17 14.00
C GLU A 144 0.05 -3.02 13.30
N SER A 145 1.38 -3.00 13.31
CA SER A 145 2.17 -1.97 12.61
C SER A 145 2.06 -2.06 11.09
N LEU A 146 1.85 -3.26 10.54
CA LEU A 146 1.65 -3.48 9.11
C LEU A 146 0.27 -3.02 8.63
N ASN A 147 -0.69 -2.97 9.53
CA ASN A 147 -2.08 -2.63 9.24
C ASN A 147 -2.38 -1.12 9.34
N VAL A 148 -1.44 -0.32 9.83
CA VAL A 148 -1.59 1.14 9.93
C VAL A 148 -1.39 1.76 8.55
N GLY A 149 -2.44 2.42 8.05
CA GLY A 149 -2.43 3.08 6.73
C GLY A 149 -2.76 2.14 5.55
N MET A 150 -2.68 2.71 4.36
CA MET A 150 -2.82 2.01 3.08
C MET A 150 -1.44 1.90 2.43
N HIS A 151 -0.75 0.83 2.72
CA HIS A 151 0.57 0.56 2.13
C HIS A 151 0.43 -0.41 0.96
N SER A 152 0.80 0.01 -0.23
CA SER A 152 0.94 -0.90 -1.38
C SER A 152 2.14 -1.84 -1.25
N ASN A 153 3.17 -1.40 -0.52
CA ASN A 153 4.41 -2.13 -0.30
C ASN A 153 4.67 -2.35 1.19
N PRO A 154 4.85 -3.60 1.67
CA PRO A 154 5.12 -3.89 3.08
C PRO A 154 6.36 -3.18 3.64
N ALA A 155 7.31 -2.84 2.78
CA ALA A 155 8.52 -2.11 3.18
C ALA A 155 8.22 -0.73 3.82
N GLN A 156 7.13 -0.08 3.42
CA GLN A 156 6.71 1.21 4.00
C GLN A 156 6.35 1.09 5.48
N ALA A 157 5.74 -0.02 5.87
CA ALA A 157 5.37 -0.29 7.26
C ALA A 157 6.58 -0.55 8.19
N LEU A 158 7.76 -0.77 7.63
CA LEU A 158 9.01 -0.91 8.41
C LEU A 158 9.56 0.43 8.88
N SER A 159 9.06 1.55 8.33
CA SER A 159 9.53 2.89 8.70
C SER A 159 9.26 3.18 10.17
N GLY A 160 10.33 3.47 10.93
CA GLY A 160 10.24 3.72 12.37
C GLY A 160 9.95 2.50 13.25
N ALA A 161 9.68 1.32 12.67
CA ALA A 161 9.32 0.13 13.43
C ALA A 161 10.53 -0.61 14.02
N VAL A 162 11.71 -0.43 13.44
CA VAL A 162 12.91 -1.19 13.79
C VAL A 162 14.11 -0.27 14.01
N ALA A 163 14.72 -0.33 15.19
CA ALA A 163 15.92 0.44 15.50
C ALA A 163 17.11 0.05 14.58
N GLY A 164 17.75 1.04 13.96
CA GLY A 164 18.87 0.85 13.03
C GLY A 164 18.46 0.48 11.60
N LEU A 165 17.15 0.45 11.31
CA LEU A 165 16.60 0.32 9.96
C LEU A 165 16.15 1.69 9.47
N LYS A 166 16.65 2.13 8.34
CA LYS A 166 16.24 3.36 7.66
C LYS A 166 15.46 2.99 6.40
N VAL A 167 14.24 3.48 6.30
CA VAL A 167 13.38 3.34 5.12
C VAL A 167 13.27 4.71 4.47
N ILE A 168 13.75 4.84 3.25
CA ILE A 168 13.75 6.10 2.50
C ILE A 168 12.74 5.98 1.37
N GLN A 169 11.65 6.72 1.49
CA GLN A 169 10.68 6.89 0.42
C GLN A 169 11.11 8.08 -0.44
N SER A 170 11.81 7.82 -1.53
CA SER A 170 12.31 8.86 -2.44
C SER A 170 11.27 9.28 -3.49
N SER A 171 10.20 8.52 -3.63
CA SER A 171 9.14 8.75 -4.62
C SER A 171 7.77 8.67 -3.95
N GLY A 172 6.86 9.57 -4.34
CA GLY A 172 5.44 9.53 -3.99
C GLY A 172 4.60 8.73 -4.99
N SER A 173 5.20 8.15 -6.04
CA SER A 173 4.49 7.35 -7.02
C SER A 173 3.83 6.13 -6.37
N PRO A 174 2.59 5.81 -6.74
CA PRO A 174 1.92 4.61 -6.27
C PRO A 174 2.75 3.36 -6.57
N GLY A 175 2.82 2.44 -5.60
CA GLY A 175 3.59 1.20 -5.77
C GLY A 175 5.11 1.35 -5.70
N ALA A 176 5.64 2.57 -5.54
CA ALA A 176 7.08 2.78 -5.45
C ALA A 176 7.72 1.98 -4.31
N THR A 177 8.86 1.37 -4.61
CA THR A 177 9.63 0.60 -3.64
C THR A 177 10.57 1.51 -2.86
N PRO A 178 10.45 1.63 -1.54
CA PRO A 178 11.37 2.42 -0.74
C PRO A 178 12.75 1.75 -0.68
N THR A 179 13.78 2.58 -0.54
CA THR A 179 15.14 2.09 -0.26
C THR A 179 15.24 1.74 1.22
N ILE A 180 15.66 0.51 1.51
CA ILE A 180 15.85 0.02 2.87
C ILE A 180 17.35 -0.09 3.15
N ILE A 181 17.81 0.57 4.21
CA ILE A 181 19.20 0.52 4.65
C ILE A 181 19.23 0.05 6.10
N LEU A 182 20.00 -0.99 6.37
CA LEU A 182 20.20 -1.51 7.71
C LEU A 182 21.63 -1.25 8.16
N ARG A 183 21.80 -0.64 9.35
CA ARG A 183 23.11 -0.31 9.97
C ARG A 183 24.06 0.52 9.06
N GLY A 184 23.51 1.38 8.21
CA GLY A 184 24.28 2.30 7.38
C GLY A 184 24.74 1.73 6.03
N GLY A 185 24.45 0.45 5.74
CA GLY A 185 24.91 -0.24 4.53
C GLY A 185 26.39 -0.66 4.62
N THR A 186 26.77 -1.62 3.80
CA THR A 186 28.15 -2.13 3.75
C THR A 186 28.90 -1.74 2.47
N ASN A 187 28.19 -1.15 1.51
CA ASN A 187 28.78 -0.69 0.25
C ASN A 187 29.40 0.70 0.40
N LEU A 188 30.46 0.98 -0.34
CA LEU A 188 31.15 2.28 -0.36
C LEU A 188 30.24 3.44 -0.79
N ASP A 189 29.23 3.17 -1.61
CA ASP A 189 28.22 4.14 -2.07
C ASP A 189 27.06 4.34 -1.08
N GLY A 190 27.12 3.67 0.10
CA GLY A 190 26.05 3.71 1.10
C GLY A 190 24.79 2.95 0.70
N THR A 191 24.80 2.25 -0.45
CA THR A 191 23.74 1.36 -0.88
C THR A 191 23.92 -0.04 -0.27
N GLY A 192 22.89 -0.84 -0.27
CA GLY A 192 22.93 -2.21 0.24
C GLY A 192 21.63 -2.53 0.97
N SER A 193 20.67 -3.00 0.19
CA SER A 193 19.41 -3.48 0.75
C SER A 193 19.60 -4.79 1.50
N PRO A 194 18.89 -5.00 2.61
CA PRO A 194 18.82 -6.30 3.27
C PRO A 194 18.27 -7.37 2.33
N LEU A 195 18.71 -8.60 2.51
CA LEU A 195 18.17 -9.76 1.81
C LEU A 195 16.73 -10.03 2.29
N VAL A 196 15.81 -10.21 1.37
CA VAL A 196 14.41 -10.55 1.68
C VAL A 196 14.22 -12.06 1.59
N VAL A 197 13.61 -12.65 2.61
CA VAL A 197 13.27 -14.06 2.65
C VAL A 197 11.81 -14.22 3.02
N VAL A 198 11.02 -14.86 2.17
CA VAL A 198 9.59 -15.07 2.37
C VAL A 198 9.31 -16.56 2.50
N ASP A 199 8.81 -17.01 3.64
CA ASP A 199 8.57 -18.42 3.97
C ASP A 199 9.76 -19.33 3.65
N GLY A 200 10.98 -18.82 3.87
CA GLY A 200 12.24 -19.52 3.61
C GLY A 200 12.77 -19.41 2.17
N GLN A 201 12.08 -18.69 1.29
CA GLN A 201 12.51 -18.45 -0.08
C GLN A 201 13.18 -17.07 -0.23
N LEU A 202 14.35 -17.05 -0.85
CA LEU A 202 15.09 -15.83 -1.19
C LEU A 202 14.35 -15.05 -2.27
N ARG A 203 14.22 -13.73 -2.07
CA ARG A 203 13.62 -12.80 -3.02
C ARG A 203 14.41 -11.51 -3.14
N ASP A 204 14.31 -10.86 -4.27
CA ASP A 204 14.97 -9.57 -4.51
C ASP A 204 14.15 -8.38 -3.95
N SER A 205 12.84 -8.56 -3.78
CA SER A 205 11.92 -7.53 -3.30
C SER A 205 10.77 -8.14 -2.48
N MET A 206 10.12 -7.32 -1.66
CA MET A 206 8.87 -7.63 -0.98
C MET A 206 7.66 -6.89 -1.56
N SER A 207 7.83 -6.11 -2.62
CA SER A 207 6.80 -5.25 -3.19
C SER A 207 5.57 -6.02 -3.72
N ASP A 208 5.76 -7.29 -4.03
CA ASP A 208 4.72 -8.19 -4.54
C ASP A 208 3.90 -8.86 -3.43
N ILE A 209 4.27 -8.70 -2.16
CA ILE A 209 3.57 -9.34 -1.07
C ILE A 209 2.44 -8.42 -0.58
N ASN A 210 1.25 -8.99 -0.43
CA ASN A 210 0.15 -8.27 0.19
C ASN A 210 0.40 -8.13 1.70
N PRO A 211 0.45 -6.90 2.27
CA PRO A 211 0.65 -6.70 3.70
C PRO A 211 -0.36 -7.42 4.58
N GLU A 212 -1.60 -7.59 4.09
CA GLU A 212 -2.67 -8.27 4.83
C GLU A 212 -2.45 -9.79 4.96
N ASP A 213 -1.58 -10.38 4.13
CA ASP A 213 -1.24 -11.81 4.19
C ASP A 213 -0.01 -12.09 5.06
N ILE A 214 0.64 -11.05 5.61
CA ILE A 214 1.81 -11.19 6.46
C ILE A 214 1.38 -11.46 7.90
N GLU A 215 1.96 -12.49 8.52
CA GLU A 215 1.82 -12.77 9.95
C GLU A 215 2.88 -12.03 10.78
N SER A 216 4.13 -12.05 10.33
CA SER A 216 5.23 -11.33 11.00
C SER A 216 6.36 -10.99 10.03
N MET A 217 7.09 -9.92 10.38
CA MET A 217 8.38 -9.60 9.78
C MET A 217 9.45 -9.55 10.87
N ASP A 218 10.50 -10.31 10.68
CA ASP A 218 11.66 -10.37 11.58
C ASP A 218 12.89 -9.82 10.88
N VAL A 219 13.58 -8.87 11.52
CA VAL A 219 14.79 -8.24 10.96
C VAL A 219 16.01 -8.76 11.68
N LEU A 220 16.83 -9.54 10.95
CA LEU A 220 18.10 -10.09 11.42
C LEU A 220 19.21 -9.08 11.14
N LYS A 221 19.82 -8.58 12.22
CA LYS A 221 20.83 -7.51 12.12
C LYS A 221 22.24 -8.04 12.33
N ASP A 222 22.41 -9.12 13.07
CA ASP A 222 23.71 -9.61 13.49
C ASP A 222 24.29 -10.65 12.54
N ALA A 223 25.62 -10.63 12.37
CA ALA A 223 26.33 -11.56 11.50
C ALA A 223 26.06 -13.02 11.86
N GLY A 224 25.92 -13.34 13.17
CA GLY A 224 25.57 -14.68 13.62
C GLY A 224 24.19 -15.14 13.18
N ALA A 225 23.19 -14.22 13.15
CA ALA A 225 21.84 -14.50 12.67
C ALA A 225 21.79 -14.64 11.13
N THR A 226 22.62 -13.88 10.42
CA THR A 226 22.62 -13.84 8.95
C THR A 226 23.56 -14.87 8.31
N ALA A 227 24.43 -15.53 9.10
CA ALA A 227 25.43 -16.48 8.61
C ALA A 227 24.84 -17.63 7.76
N LEU A 228 23.62 -18.06 8.06
CA LEU A 228 22.90 -19.10 7.31
C LEU A 228 22.58 -18.71 5.86
N TYR A 229 22.58 -17.41 5.56
CA TYR A 229 22.25 -16.86 4.23
C TYR A 229 23.50 -16.47 3.43
N GLY A 230 24.70 -16.68 4.00
CA GLY A 230 25.98 -16.43 3.35
C GLY A 230 26.26 -14.97 3.06
N ALA A 231 27.12 -14.67 2.08
CA ALA A 231 27.59 -13.32 1.74
C ALA A 231 26.47 -12.38 1.28
N ARG A 232 25.40 -12.90 0.69
CA ARG A 232 24.24 -12.07 0.27
C ARG A 232 23.53 -11.39 1.44
N ALA A 233 23.72 -11.86 2.66
CA ALA A 233 23.11 -11.34 3.87
C ALA A 233 24.01 -10.34 4.64
N SER A 234 25.08 -9.83 4.03
CA SER A 234 26.00 -8.86 4.64
C SER A 234 25.29 -7.60 5.14
N ASN A 235 24.25 -7.15 4.45
CA ASN A 235 23.42 -6.00 4.80
C ASN A 235 22.23 -6.35 5.73
N GLY A 236 22.22 -7.56 6.31
CA GLY A 236 21.10 -8.07 7.10
C GLY A 236 20.08 -8.84 6.30
N VAL A 237 19.07 -9.36 7.00
CA VAL A 237 17.99 -10.16 6.40
C VAL A 237 16.65 -9.72 6.96
N ILE A 238 15.65 -9.59 6.10
CA ILE A 238 14.25 -9.40 6.47
C ILE A 238 13.53 -10.71 6.20
N LEU A 239 13.11 -11.38 7.27
CA LEU A 239 12.31 -12.60 7.19
C LEU A 239 10.83 -12.24 7.23
N ILE A 240 10.08 -12.68 6.25
CA ILE A 240 8.64 -12.49 6.16
C ILE A 240 7.98 -13.87 6.30
N THR A 241 7.09 -13.98 7.27
CA THR A 241 6.25 -15.15 7.45
C THR A 241 4.83 -14.82 7.05
N THR A 242 4.25 -15.61 6.15
CA THR A 242 2.86 -15.44 5.73
C THR A 242 1.90 -16.17 6.66
N LYS A 243 0.65 -15.71 6.68
CA LYS A 243 -0.42 -16.27 7.52
C LYS A 243 -0.69 -17.73 7.19
N ARG A 244 -0.96 -18.52 8.23
CA ARG A 244 -1.30 -19.94 8.14
C ARG A 244 -2.56 -20.25 8.91
N GLY A 245 -3.23 -21.32 8.56
CA GLY A 245 -4.37 -21.81 9.32
C GLY A 245 -3.96 -22.35 10.69
N LYS A 246 -4.90 -22.30 11.64
CA LYS A 246 -4.73 -22.84 13.00
C LYS A 246 -5.77 -23.94 13.23
N ALA A 247 -5.37 -25.00 13.94
CA ALA A 247 -6.29 -26.07 14.31
C ALA A 247 -7.35 -25.55 15.29
N GLY A 248 -8.58 -26.03 15.14
CA GLY A 248 -9.70 -25.67 16.01
C GLY A 248 -10.37 -24.33 15.70
N PHE A 249 -9.88 -23.58 14.71
CA PHE A 249 -10.45 -22.30 14.29
C PHE A 249 -11.02 -22.39 12.89
N ARG A 250 -12.08 -21.58 12.64
CA ARG A 250 -12.60 -21.28 11.32
C ARG A 250 -12.94 -19.80 11.31
N GLU A 251 -12.35 -19.07 10.41
CA GLU A 251 -12.50 -17.63 10.33
C GLU A 251 -12.54 -17.19 8.88
N ILE A 252 -13.45 -16.28 8.56
CA ILE A 252 -13.50 -15.57 7.28
C ILE A 252 -13.47 -14.10 7.61
N ASN A 253 -12.47 -13.39 7.09
CA ASN A 253 -12.31 -11.96 7.28
C ASN A 253 -12.45 -11.25 5.94
N PHE A 254 -13.24 -10.19 5.92
CA PHE A 254 -13.29 -9.23 4.83
C PHE A 254 -12.86 -7.87 5.34
N LYS A 255 -11.94 -7.23 4.65
CA LYS A 255 -11.42 -5.90 4.98
C LYS A 255 -11.45 -5.02 3.75
N ALA A 256 -12.02 -3.83 3.88
CA ALA A 256 -12.04 -2.80 2.87
C ALA A 256 -11.42 -1.52 3.45
N LYS A 257 -10.51 -0.91 2.71
CA LYS A 257 -9.92 0.40 3.04
C LYS A 257 -10.11 1.31 1.84
N LEU A 258 -10.56 2.54 2.09
CA LEU A 258 -10.67 3.60 1.11
C LEU A 258 -9.85 4.79 1.59
N GLY A 259 -9.14 5.44 0.69
CA GLY A 259 -8.27 6.57 1.01
C GLY A 259 -8.36 7.67 -0.02
N LEU A 260 -8.15 8.90 0.44
CA LEU A 260 -8.03 10.10 -0.38
C LEU A 260 -6.69 10.75 -0.08
N SER A 261 -5.91 10.99 -1.12
CA SER A 261 -4.61 11.66 -1.02
C SER A 261 -4.71 13.04 -1.67
N TYR A 262 -4.30 14.06 -0.93
CA TYR A 262 -4.35 15.44 -1.37
C TYR A 262 -2.96 15.97 -1.69
N ALA A 263 -2.84 16.70 -2.78
CA ALA A 263 -1.66 17.50 -3.06
C ALA A 263 -1.57 18.64 -2.04
N ARG A 264 -0.42 18.78 -1.36
CA ARG A 264 -0.19 19.90 -0.45
C ARG A 264 1.08 20.62 -0.81
N THR A 265 0.97 21.91 -0.98
CA THR A 265 2.11 22.84 -1.10
C THR A 265 2.20 23.67 0.18
N PRO A 266 3.41 23.98 0.65
CA PRO A 266 3.58 24.79 1.86
C PRO A 266 3.29 26.28 1.64
N TYR A 267 2.98 26.70 0.41
CA TYR A 267 2.71 28.08 0.01
C TYR A 267 1.58 28.12 -1.01
N GLU A 268 0.89 29.26 -1.05
CA GLU A 268 -0.13 29.54 -2.05
C GLU A 268 0.51 30.19 -3.28
N PHE A 269 0.02 29.84 -4.45
CA PHE A 269 0.43 30.48 -5.70
C PHE A 269 -0.43 31.72 -5.94
N LEU A 270 0.16 32.72 -6.61
CA LEU A 270 -0.58 33.91 -7.02
C LEU A 270 -1.64 33.55 -8.06
N GLU A 271 -2.80 34.11 -7.92
CA GLU A 271 -3.79 34.14 -9.01
C GLU A 271 -3.29 34.96 -10.19
N ALA A 272 -3.86 34.73 -11.38
CA ALA A 272 -3.38 35.32 -12.62
C ALA A 272 -3.30 36.85 -12.58
N GLY A 273 -4.27 37.55 -11.98
CA GLY A 273 -4.27 39.01 -11.89
C GLY A 273 -3.10 39.56 -11.07
N GLU A 274 -2.82 38.97 -9.91
CA GLU A 274 -1.68 39.37 -9.07
C GLU A 274 -0.34 38.95 -9.69
N TYR A 275 -0.29 37.75 -10.32
CA TYR A 275 0.87 37.28 -11.07
C TYR A 275 1.24 38.26 -12.19
N ILE A 276 0.25 38.73 -12.99
CA ILE A 276 0.46 39.69 -14.06
C ILE A 276 1.08 40.98 -13.50
N LYS A 277 0.50 41.56 -12.44
CA LYS A 277 1.04 42.78 -11.82
C LYS A 277 2.46 42.60 -11.36
N ALA A 278 2.74 41.52 -10.65
CA ALA A 278 4.07 41.22 -10.12
C ALA A 278 5.10 41.06 -11.23
N MET A 279 4.78 40.26 -12.27
CA MET A 279 5.67 40.02 -13.40
C MET A 279 5.90 41.27 -14.26
N ARG A 280 4.85 42.04 -14.54
CA ARG A 280 4.98 43.31 -15.27
C ARG A 280 5.91 44.27 -14.55
N LYS A 281 5.75 44.39 -13.22
CA LYS A 281 6.61 45.26 -12.41
C LYS A 281 8.05 44.71 -12.33
N ALA A 282 8.25 43.41 -12.09
CA ALA A 282 9.56 42.81 -12.00
C ALA A 282 10.37 42.99 -13.30
N HIS A 283 9.71 42.81 -14.45
CA HIS A 283 10.36 43.02 -15.75
C HIS A 283 10.65 44.50 -16.04
N TRP A 284 9.77 45.38 -15.63
CA TRP A 284 10.03 46.80 -15.71
C TRP A 284 11.27 47.19 -14.92
N ASP A 285 11.33 46.80 -13.68
CA ASP A 285 12.43 47.12 -12.78
C ASP A 285 13.76 46.45 -13.25
N ALA A 286 13.72 45.21 -13.78
CA ALA A 286 14.91 44.53 -14.30
C ALA A 286 15.36 45.05 -15.69
N GLY A 287 14.44 45.47 -16.53
CA GLY A 287 14.72 45.90 -17.90
C GLY A 287 15.37 47.28 -18.00
N HIS A 288 15.40 48.02 -16.93
CA HIS A 288 15.65 49.46 -16.90
C HIS A 288 17.12 49.85 -16.90
N LEU A 289 18.08 48.94 -16.80
CA LEU A 289 19.24 49.28 -16.00
C LEU A 289 20.58 49.17 -16.65
N PHE A 290 20.75 49.09 -17.96
CA PHE A 290 22.08 49.28 -18.47
C PHE A 290 22.15 50.14 -19.73
N GLN A 291 23.20 50.95 -19.78
CA GLN A 291 23.61 51.64 -21.00
C GLN A 291 24.64 50.76 -21.73
N ASP A 292 24.48 50.62 -23.05
CA ASP A 292 25.48 49.97 -23.87
C ASP A 292 26.75 50.83 -24.00
N LYS A 293 27.79 50.31 -24.69
CA LYS A 293 29.06 50.96 -24.89
C LYS A 293 28.96 52.37 -25.56
N ASP A 294 27.86 52.61 -26.24
CA ASP A 294 27.57 53.82 -27.01
C ASP A 294 26.65 54.77 -26.22
N GLY A 295 26.37 54.46 -24.96
CA GLY A 295 25.49 55.28 -24.10
C GLY A 295 23.99 55.13 -24.36
N ASN A 296 23.59 54.16 -25.18
CA ASN A 296 22.16 53.89 -25.43
C ASN A 296 21.60 53.03 -24.31
N THR A 297 20.45 53.39 -23.80
CA THR A 297 19.70 52.58 -22.83
C THR A 297 19.21 51.32 -23.52
N LYS A 298 19.75 50.20 -23.16
CA LYS A 298 19.30 48.85 -23.60
C LYS A 298 18.64 48.11 -22.47
N THR A 299 17.60 47.36 -22.82
CA THR A 299 16.95 46.46 -21.92
C THR A 299 17.53 45.07 -22.07
N TYR A 300 17.70 44.37 -20.97
CA TYR A 300 18.18 42.98 -20.95
C TYR A 300 17.34 42.01 -21.77
N TRP A 301 16.05 42.37 -22.04
CA TRP A 301 15.01 41.50 -22.54
C TRP A 301 14.51 41.84 -23.93
N GLY A 302 15.31 42.48 -24.73
CA GLY A 302 14.96 42.75 -26.13
C GLY A 302 14.23 44.08 -26.36
N ASN A 303 13.32 44.12 -27.30
CA ASN A 303 12.71 45.37 -27.72
C ASN A 303 11.72 45.87 -26.66
N TRP A 304 12.04 47.00 -26.04
CA TRP A 304 11.23 47.69 -25.04
C TRP A 304 9.83 48.06 -25.55
N GLU A 305 9.73 48.40 -26.83
CA GLU A 305 8.45 48.68 -27.46
C GLU A 305 7.54 47.46 -27.52
N SER A 306 8.10 46.29 -27.76
CA SER A 306 7.36 45.02 -27.70
C SER A 306 6.84 44.72 -26.29
N TYR A 307 7.62 45.06 -25.25
CA TYR A 307 7.19 44.91 -23.86
C TYR A 307 6.01 45.85 -23.53
N LEU A 308 6.12 47.12 -23.88
CA LEU A 308 5.06 48.11 -23.65
C LEU A 308 3.77 47.77 -24.40
N ASN A 309 3.89 47.18 -25.59
CA ASN A 309 2.77 46.76 -26.42
C ASN A 309 2.24 45.35 -26.12
N GLY A 310 2.75 44.70 -25.08
CA GLY A 310 2.27 43.38 -24.66
C GLY A 310 2.69 42.20 -25.56
N LYS A 311 3.70 42.38 -26.41
CA LYS A 311 4.17 41.34 -27.34
C LYS A 311 5.24 40.43 -26.76
N GLN A 312 5.70 40.66 -25.53
CA GLN A 312 6.71 39.83 -24.88
C GLN A 312 6.05 38.74 -24.03
N PRO A 313 6.58 37.49 -24.08
CA PRO A 313 5.95 36.31 -23.48
C PRO A 313 6.32 36.14 -22.02
N PHE A 314 6.02 37.05 -21.13
CA PHE A 314 6.23 36.82 -19.69
C PHE A 314 4.93 36.53 -18.94
N GLY A 315 4.09 35.66 -19.52
CA GLY A 315 2.77 35.39 -18.99
C GLY A 315 1.83 36.57 -19.07
N THR A 316 2.25 37.66 -19.71
CA THR A 316 1.59 38.95 -19.79
C THR A 316 1.58 39.52 -21.19
N GLY A 317 2.14 38.83 -22.16
CA GLY A 317 2.24 39.31 -23.54
C GLY A 317 1.22 38.67 -24.46
N ASN A 318 0.76 39.45 -25.45
CA ASN A 318 0.00 38.95 -26.58
C ASN A 318 0.93 38.14 -27.48
N ASN A 319 1.25 36.92 -27.07
CA ASN A 319 1.83 36.00 -28.03
C ASN A 319 0.71 35.27 -28.76
N LEU A 320 -0.06 36.06 -29.51
CA LEU A 320 -1.21 35.61 -30.30
C LEU A 320 -0.83 34.53 -31.32
N ASP A 321 0.44 34.53 -31.76
CA ASP A 321 0.95 33.55 -32.70
C ASP A 321 1.01 32.14 -32.13
N GLN A 322 1.06 32.02 -30.80
CA GLN A 322 1.13 30.73 -30.11
C GLN A 322 -0.13 30.37 -29.34
N ASP A 323 -0.99 31.37 -29.04
CA ASP A 323 -2.25 31.16 -28.32
C ASP A 323 -2.14 30.30 -27.04
N ILE A 324 -1.00 30.42 -26.32
CA ILE A 324 -0.64 29.64 -25.16
C ILE A 324 -1.07 30.32 -23.87
N TYR A 325 -1.03 31.66 -23.86
CA TYR A 325 -1.35 32.45 -22.68
C TYR A 325 -2.60 33.26 -22.88
N SER A 326 -3.39 33.43 -21.84
CA SER A 326 -4.64 34.18 -21.88
C SER A 326 -4.45 35.71 -21.96
N THR A 327 -3.24 36.23 -21.69
CA THR A 327 -3.01 37.65 -21.52
C THR A 327 -3.02 38.44 -22.83
N GLN A 328 -3.86 39.49 -22.89
CA GLN A 328 -4.00 40.42 -24.03
C GLN A 328 -4.34 41.79 -23.49
N PHE A 329 -3.97 42.88 -24.22
CA PHE A 329 -4.56 44.17 -23.93
C PHE A 329 -6.02 44.19 -24.36
N LEU A 330 -6.87 44.71 -23.47
CA LEU A 330 -8.30 44.86 -23.76
C LEU A 330 -8.50 45.85 -24.93
N ASN A 331 -9.29 45.45 -25.91
CA ASN A 331 -9.70 46.23 -27.04
C ASN A 331 -11.14 45.86 -27.45
N GLU A 332 -11.67 46.51 -28.48
CA GLU A 332 -13.06 46.24 -28.92
C GLU A 332 -13.24 44.85 -29.52
N ASP A 333 -12.16 44.25 -30.11
CA ASP A 333 -12.24 42.95 -30.79
C ASP A 333 -12.26 41.78 -29.79
N ASN A 334 -11.68 41.95 -28.57
CA ASN A 334 -11.60 40.88 -27.55
C ASN A 334 -12.51 41.12 -26.33
N LYS A 335 -13.21 42.24 -26.27
CA LYS A 335 -14.10 42.63 -25.16
C LYS A 335 -15.21 41.62 -24.89
N TYR A 336 -15.64 40.86 -25.90
CA TYR A 336 -16.65 39.80 -25.76
C TYR A 336 -16.23 38.68 -24.81
N LEU A 337 -14.92 38.48 -24.60
CA LEU A 337 -14.38 37.45 -23.68
C LEU A 337 -14.74 37.73 -22.23
N LEU A 338 -15.02 38.99 -21.85
CA LEU A 338 -15.47 39.33 -20.49
C LEU A 338 -16.76 38.60 -20.11
N GLY A 339 -17.65 38.36 -21.09
CA GLY A 339 -18.86 37.55 -20.88
C GLY A 339 -18.63 36.02 -20.77
N ARG A 340 -17.38 35.55 -20.95
CA ARG A 340 -17.01 34.15 -20.98
C ARG A 340 -16.07 33.76 -19.84
N GLY A 341 -16.07 34.50 -18.71
CA GLY A 341 -15.26 34.22 -17.54
C GLY A 341 -13.84 34.78 -17.55
N TRP A 342 -13.52 35.59 -18.58
CA TRP A 342 -12.29 36.36 -18.58
C TRP A 342 -12.44 37.61 -17.70
N GLN A 343 -11.32 38.07 -17.14
CA GLN A 343 -11.22 39.18 -16.19
C GLN A 343 -10.25 40.24 -16.72
N THR A 344 -10.24 41.42 -16.10
CA THR A 344 -9.26 42.45 -16.40
C THR A 344 -8.46 42.86 -15.19
N VAL A 345 -7.26 43.32 -15.45
CA VAL A 345 -6.37 43.92 -14.46
C VAL A 345 -5.66 45.11 -15.08
N THR A 346 -5.56 46.21 -14.35
CA THR A 346 -4.83 47.39 -14.82
C THR A 346 -3.32 47.14 -14.82
N ASP A 347 -2.67 47.32 -15.95
CA ASP A 347 -1.22 47.23 -16.08
C ASP A 347 -0.54 48.32 -15.23
N PRO A 348 0.27 47.95 -14.23
CA PRO A 348 0.90 48.92 -13.34
C PRO A 348 1.91 49.85 -14.05
N ILE A 349 2.29 49.55 -15.28
CA ILE A 349 3.28 50.32 -16.06
C ILE A 349 2.60 51.27 -17.04
N THR A 350 1.66 50.76 -17.83
CA THR A 350 1.03 51.56 -18.93
C THR A 350 -0.32 52.12 -18.54
N GLY A 351 -0.94 51.65 -17.46
CA GLY A 351 -2.30 52.01 -17.07
C GLY A 351 -3.39 51.42 -17.97
N LYS A 352 -3.04 50.59 -18.95
CA LYS A 352 -3.99 49.92 -19.83
C LYS A 352 -4.59 48.68 -19.14
N GLU A 353 -5.80 48.34 -19.54
CA GLU A 353 -6.43 47.09 -19.06
C GLU A 353 -5.86 45.89 -19.81
N ILE A 354 -5.39 44.90 -19.04
CA ILE A 354 -4.98 43.59 -19.53
C ILE A 354 -6.12 42.60 -19.27
N LEU A 355 -6.61 41.98 -20.32
CA LEU A 355 -7.59 40.91 -20.30
C LEU A 355 -6.87 39.59 -20.04
N TYR A 356 -7.40 38.75 -19.15
CA TYR A 356 -6.80 37.45 -18.79
C TYR A 356 -7.87 36.45 -18.34
N LYS A 357 -7.51 35.16 -18.39
CA LYS A 357 -8.27 34.06 -17.80
C LYS A 357 -7.39 33.40 -16.71
N ASN A 358 -7.95 33.27 -15.53
CA ASN A 358 -7.25 32.55 -14.43
C ASN A 358 -7.37 31.05 -14.65
N THR A 359 -6.23 30.37 -14.74
CA THR A 359 -6.18 28.92 -14.91
C THR A 359 -5.69 28.26 -13.63
N ASP A 360 -6.51 27.37 -13.09
CA ASP A 360 -6.09 26.46 -12.02
C ASP A 360 -5.22 25.35 -12.62
N VAL A 361 -3.91 25.55 -12.56
CA VAL A 361 -2.92 24.62 -13.14
C VAL A 361 -3.00 23.24 -12.48
N ASP A 362 -3.31 23.20 -11.20
CA ASP A 362 -3.38 21.94 -10.44
C ASP A 362 -4.54 21.07 -10.92
N LYS A 363 -5.69 21.66 -11.22
CA LYS A 363 -6.86 20.95 -11.76
C LYS A 363 -6.56 20.14 -13.02
N TYR A 364 -5.65 20.64 -13.86
CA TYR A 364 -5.30 19.97 -15.11
C TYR A 364 -4.19 18.94 -14.97
N ASN A 365 -3.39 19.02 -13.91
CA ASN A 365 -2.19 18.22 -13.78
C ASN A 365 -2.20 17.28 -12.59
N LEU A 366 -3.10 17.48 -11.62
CA LEU A 366 -3.13 16.70 -10.39
C LEU A 366 -4.51 16.08 -10.16
N ASN A 367 -4.53 14.86 -9.70
CA ASN A 367 -5.69 14.24 -9.06
C ASN A 367 -5.73 14.74 -7.61
N ASP A 368 -6.63 15.67 -7.31
CA ASP A 368 -6.76 16.23 -5.97
C ASP A 368 -8.24 16.29 -5.56
N PRO A 369 -8.74 15.26 -4.85
CA PRO A 369 -8.00 14.13 -4.27
C PRO A 369 -7.71 12.97 -5.23
N ALA A 370 -6.56 12.31 -5.07
CA ALA A 370 -6.27 11.02 -5.67
C ALA A 370 -6.90 9.89 -4.83
N PHE A 371 -7.61 8.97 -5.50
CA PHE A 371 -8.37 7.91 -4.84
C PHE A 371 -7.56 6.63 -4.68
N SER A 372 -7.72 5.97 -3.53
CA SER A 372 -7.11 4.68 -3.25
C SER A 372 -8.11 3.72 -2.65
N GLN A 373 -8.02 2.45 -3.02
CA GLN A 373 -8.87 1.38 -2.54
C GLN A 373 -8.09 0.09 -2.34
N ASP A 374 -8.44 -0.64 -1.27
CA ASP A 374 -7.82 -1.91 -0.90
C ASP A 374 -8.90 -2.84 -0.35
N TYR A 375 -9.09 -3.98 -1.00
CA TYR A 375 -10.06 -5.00 -0.62
C TYR A 375 -9.36 -6.33 -0.39
N ASN A 376 -9.59 -6.93 0.76
CA ASN A 376 -8.99 -8.19 1.13
C ASN A 376 -10.06 -9.12 1.71
N ILE A 377 -10.10 -10.34 1.23
CA ILE A 377 -10.87 -11.42 1.81
C ILE A 377 -9.92 -12.58 2.12
N ASN A 378 -9.97 -13.09 3.33
CA ASN A 378 -9.20 -14.27 3.68
C ASN A 378 -10.04 -15.25 4.50
N MET A 379 -9.69 -16.51 4.37
CA MET A 379 -10.24 -17.59 5.16
C MET A 379 -9.11 -18.41 5.77
N SER A 380 -9.28 -18.81 7.02
CA SER A 380 -8.38 -19.71 7.70
C SER A 380 -9.15 -20.74 8.50
N GLY A 381 -8.54 -21.92 8.65
CA GLY A 381 -9.16 -22.96 9.45
C GLY A 381 -8.30 -24.20 9.53
N GLY A 382 -8.82 -25.20 10.24
CA GLY A 382 -8.18 -26.49 10.32
C GLY A 382 -8.63 -27.35 11.50
N ASN A 383 -8.05 -28.52 11.55
CA ASN A 383 -8.18 -29.49 12.62
C ASN A 383 -6.79 -30.09 12.93
N ASP A 384 -6.74 -31.11 13.78
CA ASP A 384 -5.48 -31.76 14.19
C ASP A 384 -4.72 -32.45 13.05
N ARG A 385 -5.41 -32.73 11.93
CA ARG A 385 -4.80 -33.36 10.73
C ARG A 385 -4.39 -32.37 9.68
N GLY A 386 -5.04 -31.23 9.58
CA GLY A 386 -4.73 -30.26 8.53
C GLY A 386 -5.20 -28.86 8.82
N THR A 387 -4.43 -27.90 8.36
CA THR A 387 -4.73 -26.47 8.46
C THR A 387 -4.62 -25.81 7.10
N TYR A 388 -5.40 -24.77 6.87
CA TYR A 388 -5.40 -24.01 5.63
C TYR A 388 -5.57 -22.52 5.88
N TYR A 389 -4.97 -21.74 5.01
CA TYR A 389 -5.19 -20.31 4.84
C TYR A 389 -5.34 -20.03 3.35
N ALA A 390 -6.28 -19.18 2.97
CA ALA A 390 -6.41 -18.67 1.62
C ALA A 390 -6.78 -17.19 1.69
N GLY A 391 -6.13 -16.37 0.87
CA GLY A 391 -6.35 -14.94 0.78
C GLY A 391 -6.46 -14.46 -0.67
N LEU A 392 -7.36 -13.50 -0.90
CA LEU A 392 -7.51 -12.75 -2.13
C LEU A 392 -7.42 -11.27 -1.79
N GLY A 393 -6.62 -10.53 -2.53
CA GLY A 393 -6.47 -9.09 -2.35
C GLY A 393 -6.53 -8.34 -3.67
N TYR A 394 -7.13 -7.16 -3.62
CA TYR A 394 -7.11 -6.16 -4.67
C TYR A 394 -6.73 -4.82 -4.07
N ASN A 395 -5.71 -4.19 -4.64
CA ASN A 395 -5.26 -2.86 -4.25
C ASN A 395 -5.13 -2.00 -5.50
N ARG A 396 -5.70 -0.79 -5.45
CA ARG A 396 -5.51 0.23 -6.48
C ARG A 396 -5.25 1.56 -5.82
N GLN A 397 -4.21 2.23 -6.24
CA GLN A 397 -3.84 3.58 -5.80
C GLN A 397 -3.66 4.47 -7.02
N GLU A 398 -4.41 5.54 -7.09
CA GLU A 398 -4.17 6.61 -8.05
C GLU A 398 -3.04 7.50 -7.54
N GLY A 399 -2.20 7.95 -8.45
CA GLY A 399 -1.17 8.94 -8.15
C GLY A 399 -1.72 10.34 -8.10
N VAL A 400 -1.06 11.22 -7.35
CA VAL A 400 -1.35 12.66 -7.39
C VAL A 400 -1.14 13.24 -8.80
N PRO A 401 -0.06 12.91 -9.55
CA PRO A 401 0.00 13.26 -10.97
C PRO A 401 -1.09 12.52 -11.76
N VAL A 402 -1.77 13.24 -12.67
CA VAL A 402 -2.80 12.64 -13.52
C VAL A 402 -2.24 11.46 -14.33
N ASN A 403 -3.10 10.51 -14.67
CA ASN A 403 -2.77 9.32 -15.46
C ASN A 403 -1.71 8.40 -14.85
N THR A 404 -1.45 8.48 -13.56
CA THR A 404 -0.58 7.56 -12.84
C THR A 404 -1.38 6.69 -11.89
N PHE A 405 -1.03 5.43 -11.80
CA PHE A 405 -1.65 4.50 -10.86
C PHE A 405 -0.76 3.29 -10.60
N TYR A 406 -1.07 2.58 -9.54
CA TYR A 406 -0.60 1.24 -9.24
C TYR A 406 -1.79 0.36 -8.87
N GLU A 407 -1.86 -0.83 -9.44
CA GLU A 407 -2.92 -1.81 -9.20
C GLU A 407 -2.30 -3.17 -8.96
N ARG A 408 -2.77 -3.88 -7.94
CA ARG A 408 -2.28 -5.23 -7.62
C ARG A 408 -3.44 -6.18 -7.32
N TYR A 409 -3.37 -7.34 -7.94
CA TYR A 409 -4.16 -8.52 -7.63
C TYR A 409 -3.27 -9.53 -6.93
N SER A 410 -3.68 -10.04 -5.79
CA SER A 410 -2.94 -11.04 -5.01
C SER A 410 -3.78 -12.24 -4.68
N PHE A 411 -3.17 -13.41 -4.75
CA PHE A 411 -3.74 -14.67 -4.31
C PHE A 411 -2.69 -15.45 -3.54
N ILE A 412 -3.04 -15.92 -2.36
CA ILE A 412 -2.19 -16.79 -1.52
C ILE A 412 -3.00 -17.97 -1.01
N THR A 413 -2.36 -19.13 -0.94
CA THR A 413 -2.88 -20.27 -0.19
C THR A 413 -1.75 -21.01 0.51
N ASN A 414 -1.95 -21.32 1.78
CA ASN A 414 -1.06 -22.08 2.62
C ASN A 414 -1.83 -23.25 3.21
N ALA A 415 -1.35 -24.47 3.01
CA ALA A 415 -1.98 -25.66 3.55
C ALA A 415 -0.92 -26.56 4.18
N SER A 416 -1.24 -27.14 5.34
CA SER A 416 -0.44 -28.16 5.99
C SER A 416 -1.32 -29.38 6.29
N TYR A 417 -0.84 -30.57 5.97
CA TYR A 417 -1.60 -31.80 6.16
C TYR A 417 -0.69 -32.94 6.65
N LYS A 418 -1.09 -33.59 7.72
CA LYS A 418 -0.46 -34.83 8.24
C LYS A 418 -0.97 -36.03 7.42
N ILE A 419 -0.16 -36.43 6.45
CA ILE A 419 -0.47 -37.59 5.59
C ILE A 419 -0.45 -38.87 6.45
N ALA A 420 0.53 -38.96 7.34
CA ALA A 420 0.68 -39.99 8.37
C ALA A 420 1.26 -39.35 9.64
N ASP A 421 1.26 -40.05 10.76
CA ASP A 421 1.80 -39.52 12.03
C ASP A 421 3.28 -39.14 11.93
N TRP A 422 3.99 -39.77 11.00
CA TRP A 422 5.41 -39.55 10.73
C TRP A 422 5.66 -38.65 9.48
N LEU A 423 4.63 -38.26 8.73
CA LEU A 423 4.78 -37.52 7.48
C LEU A 423 3.83 -36.34 7.41
N THR A 424 4.37 -35.11 7.40
CA THR A 424 3.63 -33.88 7.22
C THR A 424 4.01 -33.23 5.88
N SER A 425 3.01 -32.86 5.10
CA SER A 425 3.14 -32.09 3.87
C SER A 425 2.70 -30.64 4.12
N THR A 426 3.50 -29.67 3.70
CA THR A 426 3.14 -28.25 3.75
C THR A 426 3.34 -27.64 2.37
N SER A 427 2.28 -27.06 1.84
CA SER A 427 2.25 -26.41 0.52
C SER A 427 1.94 -24.93 0.68
N SER A 428 2.63 -24.09 -0.06
CA SER A 428 2.36 -22.67 -0.17
C SER A 428 2.36 -22.26 -1.64
N LEU A 429 1.37 -21.46 -2.02
CA LEU A 429 1.28 -20.90 -3.35
C LEU A 429 0.94 -19.41 -3.21
N ASN A 430 1.67 -18.56 -3.91
CA ASN A 430 1.44 -17.13 -3.95
C ASN A 430 1.53 -16.66 -5.40
N TYR A 431 0.52 -15.94 -5.86
CA TYR A 431 0.48 -15.31 -7.16
C TYR A 431 0.12 -13.84 -7.02
N ASN A 432 0.88 -12.99 -7.69
CA ASN A 432 0.63 -11.56 -7.72
C ASN A 432 0.77 -11.04 -9.15
N ARG A 433 -0.20 -10.23 -9.54
CA ARG A 433 -0.12 -9.39 -10.73
C ARG A 433 -0.19 -7.94 -10.31
N ALA A 434 0.79 -7.16 -10.75
CA ALA A 434 0.80 -5.72 -10.58
C ALA A 434 0.80 -5.03 -11.94
N ASN A 435 -0.05 -4.03 -12.09
CA ASN A 435 -0.06 -3.12 -13.24
C ASN A 435 0.22 -1.71 -12.72
N TRP A 436 1.02 -0.95 -13.44
CA TRP A 436 1.25 0.45 -13.07
C TRP A 436 1.55 1.31 -14.28
N LYS A 437 1.28 2.57 -14.12
CA LYS A 437 1.59 3.59 -15.11
C LYS A 437 2.50 4.64 -14.50
N ASN A 438 3.63 4.84 -15.14
CA ASN A 438 4.62 5.82 -14.69
C ASN A 438 4.15 7.25 -15.00
N MET A 439 4.81 8.23 -14.37
CA MET A 439 4.56 9.63 -14.64
C MET A 439 4.71 9.98 -16.11
N PRO A 440 3.84 10.88 -16.59
CA PRO A 440 4.01 11.48 -17.89
C PRO A 440 5.27 12.37 -17.92
N GLY A 441 5.84 12.53 -19.09
CA GLY A 441 6.98 13.39 -19.33
C GLY A 441 8.22 12.68 -19.85
N SER A 442 9.06 13.42 -20.56
CA SER A 442 10.21 12.88 -21.31
C SER A 442 11.25 12.17 -20.45
N ASN A 443 11.28 12.42 -19.15
CA ASN A 443 12.28 11.88 -18.23
C ASN A 443 11.69 10.98 -17.13
N GLY A 444 10.36 10.77 -17.08
CA GLY A 444 9.70 9.88 -16.12
C GLY A 444 10.00 10.18 -14.62
N SER A 445 10.43 11.40 -14.31
CA SER A 445 10.87 11.81 -12.99
C SER A 445 9.82 12.67 -12.30
N GLU A 446 9.43 12.31 -11.08
CA GLU A 446 8.54 13.10 -10.23
C GLU A 446 9.02 14.54 -10.06
N LEU A 447 10.32 14.71 -9.82
CA LEU A 447 10.91 16.02 -9.62
C LEU A 447 10.72 16.92 -10.85
N ASN A 448 10.90 16.37 -12.04
CA ASN A 448 10.71 17.11 -13.28
C ASN A 448 9.23 17.43 -13.50
N TYR A 449 8.33 16.48 -13.25
CA TYR A 449 6.90 16.71 -13.40
C TYR A 449 6.41 17.85 -12.50
N PHE A 450 6.62 17.75 -11.19
CA PHE A 450 6.20 18.78 -10.25
C PHE A 450 6.93 20.11 -10.45
N GLY A 451 8.20 20.09 -10.76
CA GLY A 451 8.95 21.29 -11.08
C GLY A 451 8.36 22.06 -12.25
N ARG A 452 7.92 21.36 -13.29
CA ARG A 452 7.30 21.95 -14.48
C ARG A 452 5.87 22.43 -14.21
N VAL A 453 5.04 21.61 -13.59
CA VAL A 453 3.68 22.02 -13.21
C VAL A 453 3.71 23.28 -12.35
N ARG A 454 4.64 23.35 -11.40
CA ARG A 454 4.79 24.51 -10.50
C ARG A 454 5.46 25.73 -11.15
N SER A 455 6.11 25.57 -12.29
CA SER A 455 6.68 26.68 -13.05
C SER A 455 5.69 27.29 -14.07
N LEU A 456 4.56 26.66 -14.31
CA LEU A 456 3.55 27.19 -15.21
C LEU A 456 2.86 28.40 -14.61
N PRO A 457 2.72 29.49 -15.38
CA PRO A 457 1.99 30.67 -14.91
C PRO A 457 0.48 30.40 -14.89
N PRO A 458 -0.27 31.04 -13.99
CA PRO A 458 -1.72 30.87 -13.92
C PRO A 458 -2.47 31.50 -15.11
N THR A 459 -1.74 32.09 -16.05
CA THR A 459 -2.25 32.64 -17.31
C THR A 459 -2.18 31.67 -18.48
N VAL A 460 -1.66 30.45 -18.26
CA VAL A 460 -1.57 29.43 -19.30
C VAL A 460 -2.96 28.96 -19.73
N LEU A 461 -3.15 28.67 -21.01
CA LEU A 461 -4.39 28.11 -21.56
C LEU A 461 -4.15 26.63 -21.88
N PHE A 462 -4.84 25.75 -21.15
CA PHE A 462 -4.85 24.31 -21.44
C PHE A 462 -6.00 23.90 -22.36
N GLU A 463 -7.03 24.74 -22.48
CA GLU A 463 -8.21 24.53 -23.30
C GLU A 463 -8.52 25.80 -24.08
N ASP A 464 -9.10 25.65 -25.27
CA ASP A 464 -9.73 26.76 -26.02
C ASP A 464 -11.13 27.10 -25.47
N GLU A 465 -11.83 28.02 -26.12
CA GLU A 465 -13.17 28.44 -25.70
C GLU A 465 -14.23 27.34 -25.95
N GLU A 466 -13.94 26.37 -26.78
CA GLU A 466 -14.77 25.21 -27.11
C GLU A 466 -14.47 24.01 -26.19
N GLY A 467 -13.43 24.08 -25.33
CA GLY A 467 -13.01 23.03 -24.42
C GLY A 467 -12.06 21.99 -25.03
N ASN A 468 -11.51 22.27 -26.23
CA ASN A 468 -10.48 21.40 -26.81
C ASN A 468 -9.13 21.66 -26.13
N MET A 469 -8.38 20.59 -25.88
CA MET A 469 -7.04 20.70 -25.30
C MET A 469 -6.07 21.41 -26.25
N LYS A 470 -5.30 22.33 -25.69
CA LYS A 470 -4.29 23.11 -26.41
C LYS A 470 -2.89 22.57 -26.15
N LEU A 471 -1.97 22.89 -27.06
CA LEU A 471 -0.54 22.66 -26.86
C LEU A 471 -0.04 23.49 -25.68
N GLY A 472 0.89 22.95 -24.91
CA GLY A 472 1.42 23.64 -23.74
C GLY A 472 2.59 24.57 -24.06
N PRO A 473 2.97 25.43 -23.10
CA PRO A 473 4.03 26.42 -23.28
C PRO A 473 5.44 25.85 -23.11
N GLY A 474 5.60 24.62 -22.71
CA GLY A 474 6.90 24.05 -22.42
C GLY A 474 7.69 23.64 -23.67
N THR A 475 9.00 23.73 -23.61
CA THR A 475 9.88 23.29 -24.69
C THR A 475 10.05 21.78 -24.76
N ALA A 476 9.75 21.07 -23.68
CA ALA A 476 9.96 19.64 -23.59
C ALA A 476 8.67 18.84 -23.40
N ASP A 477 7.72 19.31 -22.60
CA ASP A 477 6.61 18.47 -22.18
C ASP A 477 5.22 19.01 -22.56
N GLY A 478 5.10 20.28 -22.97
CA GLY A 478 3.82 20.85 -23.39
C GLY A 478 2.72 20.75 -22.33
N ASN A 479 1.49 20.59 -22.76
CA ASN A 479 0.35 20.34 -21.90
C ASN A 479 0.28 18.86 -21.55
N GLN A 480 0.39 18.52 -20.26
CA GLN A 480 0.38 17.14 -19.78
C GLN A 480 -0.95 16.43 -20.06
N MET A 481 -2.07 17.16 -20.10
CA MET A 481 -3.38 16.60 -20.43
C MET A 481 -3.54 16.30 -21.93
N TYR A 482 -2.78 16.98 -22.78
CA TYR A 482 -2.75 16.74 -24.21
C TYR A 482 -1.99 15.45 -24.57
N GLN A 483 -1.02 15.06 -23.76
CA GLN A 483 -0.10 13.95 -24.04
C GLN A 483 -0.64 12.53 -23.85
N PRO A 484 -1.64 12.23 -22.98
CA PRO A 484 -2.08 10.85 -22.74
C PRO A 484 -2.44 10.07 -24.01
N ASP A 485 -2.94 10.75 -25.03
CA ASP A 485 -3.29 10.14 -26.32
C ASP A 485 -2.08 9.99 -27.28
N GLN A 486 -0.95 10.61 -26.93
CA GLN A 486 0.23 10.67 -27.77
C GLN A 486 1.32 9.69 -27.35
N TRP A 487 1.37 9.35 -26.08
CA TRP A 487 2.27 8.34 -25.57
C TRP A 487 1.64 7.54 -24.43
N TRP A 488 2.07 6.31 -24.26
CA TRP A 488 1.73 5.50 -23.10
C TRP A 488 2.94 4.70 -22.62
N ASN A 489 2.90 4.35 -21.36
CA ASN A 489 3.86 3.50 -20.70
C ASN A 489 3.10 2.56 -19.77
N ASP A 490 2.79 1.38 -20.28
CA ASP A 490 2.07 0.35 -19.56
C ASP A 490 3.06 -0.68 -19.03
N ASN A 491 2.99 -0.91 -17.74
CA ASN A 491 3.87 -1.84 -17.06
C ASN A 491 3.03 -2.90 -16.37
N GLN A 492 3.46 -4.15 -16.45
CA GLN A 492 2.85 -5.28 -15.80
C GLN A 492 3.94 -6.18 -15.23
N SER A 493 3.71 -6.70 -14.03
CA SER A 493 4.56 -7.73 -13.44
C SER A 493 3.71 -8.88 -12.93
N ASP A 494 4.07 -10.09 -13.36
CA ASP A 494 3.49 -11.34 -12.88
C ASP A 494 4.54 -12.09 -12.06
N LYS A 495 4.18 -12.43 -10.81
CA LYS A 495 5.05 -13.19 -9.91
C LYS A 495 4.30 -14.39 -9.35
N PHE A 496 4.90 -15.53 -9.49
CA PHE A 496 4.37 -16.79 -9.00
C PHE A 496 5.39 -17.48 -8.13
N THR A 497 4.95 -17.93 -6.96
CA THR A 497 5.77 -18.69 -6.02
C THR A 497 5.03 -19.95 -5.60
N MET A 498 5.71 -21.07 -5.62
CA MET A 498 5.22 -22.32 -5.08
C MET A 498 6.30 -22.92 -4.18
N SER A 499 5.90 -23.31 -2.98
CA SER A 499 6.76 -24.01 -2.03
C SER A 499 6.09 -25.31 -1.59
N GLN A 500 6.84 -26.39 -1.60
CA GLN A 500 6.40 -27.67 -1.09
C GLN A 500 7.43 -28.19 -0.08
N SER A 501 6.98 -28.52 1.13
CA SER A 501 7.81 -29.08 2.20
C SER A 501 7.25 -30.42 2.65
N PHE A 502 8.12 -31.40 2.82
CA PHE A 502 7.81 -32.67 3.43
C PHE A 502 8.67 -32.83 4.69
N LYS A 503 8.03 -32.94 5.85
CA LYS A 503 8.68 -33.24 7.10
C LYS A 503 8.41 -34.70 7.46
N ILE A 504 9.49 -35.45 7.62
CA ILE A 504 9.50 -36.88 7.97
C ILE A 504 10.04 -36.99 9.39
N ASP A 505 9.23 -37.39 10.34
CA ASP A 505 9.63 -37.64 11.71
C ASP A 505 10.08 -39.12 11.83
N ILE A 506 11.40 -39.35 11.72
CA ILE A 506 12.00 -40.69 11.70
C ILE A 506 12.00 -41.30 13.12
N LEU A 507 12.36 -40.47 14.10
CA LEU A 507 12.35 -40.80 15.54
C LEU A 507 11.83 -39.61 16.33
N LYS A 508 11.51 -39.77 17.61
CA LYS A 508 11.02 -38.66 18.46
C LYS A 508 11.93 -37.42 18.45
N ASN A 509 13.23 -37.61 18.23
CA ASN A 509 14.24 -36.54 18.25
C ASN A 509 14.98 -36.39 16.91
N LEU A 510 14.53 -37.06 15.86
CA LEU A 510 15.17 -37.03 14.55
C LEU A 510 14.10 -36.80 13.46
N SER A 511 14.19 -35.69 12.79
CA SER A 511 13.35 -35.42 11.64
C SER A 511 14.18 -35.02 10.42
N LEU A 512 13.68 -35.36 9.24
CA LEU A 512 14.19 -34.93 7.96
C LEU A 512 13.17 -34.00 7.30
N THR A 513 13.60 -32.84 6.82
CA THR A 513 12.75 -31.94 6.07
C THR A 513 13.32 -31.75 4.67
N ALA A 514 12.50 -32.00 3.64
CA ALA A 514 12.81 -31.74 2.26
C ALA A 514 11.94 -30.57 1.76
N ASN A 515 12.59 -29.53 1.23
CA ASN A 515 11.91 -28.34 0.70
C ASN A 515 12.16 -28.21 -0.80
N MET A 516 11.10 -27.94 -1.54
CA MET A 516 11.14 -27.62 -2.97
C MET A 516 10.48 -26.28 -3.17
N ASN A 517 11.19 -25.34 -3.79
CA ASN A 517 10.70 -23.99 -4.06
C ASN A 517 10.82 -23.69 -5.54
N TRP A 518 9.76 -23.11 -6.09
CA TRP A 518 9.74 -22.60 -7.44
C TRP A 518 9.30 -21.15 -7.41
N TYR A 519 10.08 -20.29 -8.08
CA TYR A 519 9.82 -18.86 -8.23
C TYR A 519 9.87 -18.50 -9.71
N TYR A 520 8.84 -17.83 -10.16
CA TYR A 520 8.74 -17.25 -11.50
C TYR A 520 8.41 -15.76 -11.36
N SER A 521 9.12 -14.93 -12.08
CA SER A 521 8.88 -13.49 -12.15
C SER A 521 9.08 -13.02 -13.58
N GLU A 522 8.08 -12.34 -14.09
CA GLU A 522 8.09 -11.70 -15.39
C GLU A 522 7.64 -10.26 -15.23
N THR A 523 8.35 -9.34 -15.86
CA THR A 523 7.96 -7.95 -15.95
C THR A 523 7.91 -7.56 -17.41
N TYR A 524 6.77 -7.05 -17.82
CA TYR A 524 6.51 -6.56 -19.16
C TYR A 524 6.36 -5.05 -19.10
N GLN A 525 7.10 -4.35 -19.95
CA GLN A 525 7.01 -2.90 -20.09
C GLN A 525 6.79 -2.58 -21.57
N GLU A 526 5.73 -1.84 -21.85
CA GLU A 526 5.44 -1.34 -23.18
C GLU A 526 5.39 0.18 -23.12
N SER A 527 6.25 0.82 -23.91
CA SER A 527 6.20 2.26 -24.05
C SER A 527 6.14 2.63 -25.53
N PHE A 528 5.27 3.57 -25.81
CA PHE A 528 5.04 4.04 -27.17
C PHE A 528 4.82 5.54 -27.18
N THR A 529 5.42 6.23 -28.13
CA THR A 529 5.21 7.66 -28.37
C THR A 529 4.91 7.86 -29.85
N LYS A 530 3.75 8.45 -30.14
CA LYS A 530 3.42 8.92 -31.50
C LYS A 530 4.20 10.19 -31.82
N ASP A 531 4.35 10.48 -33.10
CA ASP A 531 4.75 11.83 -33.50
C ASP A 531 3.67 12.82 -33.12
N TYR A 532 4.01 13.86 -32.42
CA TYR A 532 3.09 14.92 -32.04
C TYR A 532 3.81 16.26 -31.90
N GLU A 533 3.06 17.32 -32.03
CA GLU A 533 3.50 18.67 -31.72
C GLU A 533 3.24 18.93 -30.24
N ASN A 534 4.26 19.25 -29.46
CA ASN A 534 4.12 19.52 -28.03
C ASN A 534 4.00 21.01 -27.72
N THR A 535 4.59 21.83 -28.55
CA THR A 535 4.46 23.29 -28.55
C THR A 535 4.43 23.77 -29.99
N PRO A 536 3.86 24.93 -30.32
CA PRO A 536 3.80 25.43 -31.66
C PRO A 536 5.16 25.39 -32.38
N GLY A 537 5.21 24.68 -33.50
CA GLY A 537 6.44 24.51 -34.30
C GLY A 537 7.46 23.49 -33.79
N ASN A 538 7.21 22.86 -32.63
CA ASN A 538 8.11 21.88 -32.05
C ASN A 538 7.50 20.46 -32.10
N PHE A 539 7.91 19.69 -33.08
CA PHE A 539 7.45 18.32 -33.27
C PHE A 539 8.34 17.32 -32.51
N VAL A 540 7.73 16.54 -31.65
CA VAL A 540 8.36 15.37 -31.03
C VAL A 540 8.21 14.20 -32.00
N ARG A 541 9.33 13.82 -32.62
CA ARG A 541 9.43 12.63 -33.48
C ARG A 541 10.15 11.54 -32.73
N LYS A 542 9.41 10.61 -32.17
CA LYS A 542 9.98 9.42 -31.54
C LYS A 542 9.21 8.20 -32.03
N ILE A 543 9.74 7.56 -33.04
CA ILE A 543 9.37 6.19 -33.34
C ILE A 543 10.20 5.30 -32.41
N GLY A 544 9.68 5.01 -31.24
CA GLY A 544 10.32 4.14 -30.27
C GLY A 544 9.31 3.16 -29.70
N TYR A 545 9.39 1.91 -30.12
CA TYR A 545 8.74 0.79 -29.44
C TYR A 545 9.82 0.11 -28.60
N SER A 546 9.65 0.08 -27.29
CA SER A 546 10.50 -0.67 -26.36
C SER A 546 9.68 -1.76 -25.71
N LEU A 547 10.06 -3.00 -25.97
CA LEU A 547 9.57 -4.20 -25.29
C LEU A 547 10.73 -4.70 -24.43
N LEU A 548 10.60 -4.64 -23.12
CA LEU A 548 11.54 -5.22 -22.15
C LEU A 548 10.88 -6.36 -21.39
#